data_486b7f815e3ba231fe3e539bd0141bce
#
_entry.id   486b7f815e3ba231fe3e539bd0141bce
#
_cell.length_a   1.000
_cell.length_b   1.000
_cell.length_c   1.000
_cell.angle_alpha   90.00
_cell.angle_beta   90.00
_cell.angle_gamma   90.00
#
_symmetry.space_group_name_H-M   'P 1'
#
loop_
_entity.id
_entity.type
_entity.pdbx_description
1 polymer ?
#
loop_
_entity_poly.entity_id
_entity_poly.type
_entity_poly.pdbx_seq_one_letter_code
_entity_poly.pdbx_strand_id
1 'polypeptide(L)'
;MRVVVTGGSGFIGRHAVAALQARGDEVVVADLKPFPSPSVDCRVGDLRDPGFVERAVAPGTDAVVHLAAITSVLLSAKDPHAVFQTNVDATELLLERCRALGVERFVFASTNAVAGDVGAVTIDEAVLPHPLTPYGATKAAAEMLFSAYAASYHMATVALRFTNVYGAGMQTKDSVVARLMRCALGGGAIQIYGDGEQRRDYVYVTDTVAAIEIGLGLGRPETLTIGAGRSVSMNELWQTACEVTGVAIPADHVAAKPGEMPAVVVDTSRACTLGYAPAYDLAAGLAATWEDFVANGGGRAP
;
A
#
# COMPACT_ATOMS: atom_id res chain seq x y z
N MET A 1 0.04 -9.33 20.75
CA MET A 1 0.33 -7.90 20.92
C MET A 1 -0.96 -7.11 20.81
N ARG A 2 -1.02 -5.92 21.42
CA ARG A 2 -2.04 -4.93 21.13
C ARG A 2 -1.56 -4.02 20.00
N VAL A 3 -2.18 -4.13 18.83
CA VAL A 3 -1.74 -3.48 17.59
C VAL A 3 -2.78 -2.46 17.14
N VAL A 4 -2.39 -1.21 16.98
CA VAL A 4 -3.22 -0.19 16.36
C VAL A 4 -2.98 -0.17 14.86
N VAL A 5 -4.03 -0.35 14.04
CA VAL A 5 -3.97 -0.31 12.59
C VAL A 5 -4.68 0.95 12.10
N THR A 6 -3.91 1.96 11.69
CA THR A 6 -4.52 3.16 11.07
C THR A 6 -4.82 2.89 9.61
N GLY A 7 -5.93 3.41 9.09
CA GLY A 7 -6.39 3.05 7.75
C GLY A 7 -6.89 1.60 7.65
N GLY A 8 -7.25 1.00 8.79
CA GLY A 8 -7.66 -0.40 8.88
C GLY A 8 -8.92 -0.73 8.09
N SER A 9 -9.82 0.23 7.89
CA SER A 9 -11.03 0.06 7.06
C SER A 9 -10.75 0.14 5.55
N GLY A 10 -9.51 0.48 5.15
CA GLY A 10 -9.05 0.55 3.77
C GLY A 10 -8.78 -0.82 3.15
N PHE A 11 -8.35 -0.81 1.88
CA PHE A 11 -8.09 -2.04 1.10
C PHE A 11 -7.05 -2.96 1.77
N ILE A 12 -5.81 -2.49 1.96
CA ILE A 12 -4.76 -3.28 2.61
C ILE A 12 -5.10 -3.50 4.10
N GLY A 13 -5.68 -2.47 4.74
CA GLY A 13 -5.99 -2.48 6.16
C GLY A 13 -6.90 -3.63 6.58
N ARG A 14 -7.96 -3.92 5.81
CA ARG A 14 -8.87 -5.05 6.12
C ARG A 14 -8.17 -6.39 6.11
N HIS A 15 -7.27 -6.62 5.17
CA HIS A 15 -6.46 -7.84 5.11
C HIS A 15 -5.46 -7.91 6.28
N ALA A 16 -4.82 -6.79 6.60
CA ALA A 16 -3.90 -6.72 7.74
C ALA A 16 -4.61 -6.98 9.08
N VAL A 17 -5.80 -6.38 9.30
CA VAL A 17 -6.62 -6.63 10.49
C VAL A 17 -6.97 -8.09 10.61
N ALA A 18 -7.45 -8.73 9.52
CA ALA A 18 -7.81 -10.15 9.53
C ALA A 18 -6.61 -11.06 9.86
N ALA A 19 -5.45 -10.80 9.27
CA ALA A 19 -4.23 -11.58 9.52
C ALA A 19 -3.72 -11.41 10.96
N LEU A 20 -3.69 -10.18 11.49
CA LEU A 20 -3.27 -9.91 12.86
C LEU A 20 -4.20 -10.56 13.88
N GLN A 21 -5.53 -10.54 13.65
CA GLN A 21 -6.48 -11.25 14.50
C GLN A 21 -6.29 -12.78 14.43
N ALA A 22 -6.05 -13.33 13.23
CA ALA A 22 -5.76 -14.76 13.06
C ALA A 22 -4.47 -15.18 13.78
N ARG A 23 -3.50 -14.28 13.89
CA ARG A 23 -2.28 -14.47 14.68
C ARG A 23 -2.52 -14.40 16.20
N GLY A 24 -3.70 -13.97 16.63
CA GLY A 24 -4.06 -13.82 18.05
C GLY A 24 -3.73 -12.46 18.64
N ASP A 25 -3.52 -11.43 17.82
CA ASP A 25 -3.32 -10.07 18.30
C ASP A 25 -4.66 -9.39 18.67
N GLU A 26 -4.62 -8.52 19.67
CA GLU A 26 -5.67 -7.56 19.94
C GLU A 26 -5.55 -6.38 18.96
N VAL A 27 -6.49 -6.25 18.05
CA VAL A 27 -6.41 -5.24 16.99
C VAL A 27 -7.39 -4.10 17.28
N VAL A 28 -6.86 -2.87 17.26
CA VAL A 28 -7.64 -1.63 17.31
C VAL A 28 -7.49 -0.92 15.97
N VAL A 29 -8.60 -0.67 15.28
CA VAL A 29 -8.61 0.10 14.03
C VAL A 29 -8.79 1.59 14.33
N ALA A 30 -8.01 2.44 13.69
CA ALA A 30 -8.18 3.90 13.68
C ALA A 30 -8.38 4.37 12.23
N ASP A 31 -9.57 4.85 11.89
CA ASP A 31 -9.91 5.21 10.50
C ASP A 31 -10.94 6.35 10.45
N LEU A 32 -11.04 7.03 9.32
CA LEU A 32 -12.13 7.97 9.03
C LEU A 32 -13.50 7.29 8.88
N LYS A 33 -13.51 5.98 8.61
CA LYS A 33 -14.71 5.17 8.37
C LYS A 33 -14.78 4.02 9.36
N PRO A 34 -15.98 3.60 9.76
CA PRO A 34 -16.13 2.42 10.60
C PRO A 34 -15.58 1.18 9.90
N PHE A 35 -15.09 0.23 10.69
CA PHE A 35 -14.69 -1.07 10.17
C PHE A 35 -15.95 -1.91 9.85
N PRO A 36 -15.97 -2.70 8.76
CA PRO A 36 -17.16 -3.42 8.34
C PRO A 36 -17.69 -4.45 9.36
N SER A 37 -16.83 -5.02 10.21
CA SER A 37 -17.23 -5.95 11.26
C SER A 37 -17.36 -5.25 12.61
N PRO A 38 -18.50 -5.37 13.31
CA PRO A 38 -18.69 -4.77 14.63
C PRO A 38 -17.88 -5.47 15.74
N SER A 39 -17.30 -6.64 15.47
CA SER A 39 -16.45 -7.35 16.43
C SER A 39 -15.04 -6.77 16.55
N VAL A 40 -14.66 -5.84 15.69
CA VAL A 40 -13.35 -5.16 15.70
C VAL A 40 -13.49 -3.83 16.44
N ASP A 41 -12.64 -3.58 17.46
CA ASP A 41 -12.55 -2.26 18.08
C ASP A 41 -12.12 -1.23 17.03
N CYS A 42 -13.06 -0.41 16.58
CA CYS A 42 -12.83 0.61 15.58
C CYS A 42 -13.11 2.01 16.13
N ARG A 43 -12.07 2.82 16.16
CA ARG A 43 -12.12 4.23 16.56
C ARG A 43 -12.21 5.08 15.31
N VAL A 44 -13.35 5.76 15.15
CA VAL A 44 -13.62 6.60 13.98
C VAL A 44 -13.20 8.03 14.28
N GLY A 45 -12.33 8.60 13.42
CA GLY A 45 -11.87 9.97 13.53
C GLY A 45 -10.69 10.28 12.60
N ASP A 46 -10.23 11.52 12.66
CA ASP A 46 -9.17 12.05 11.80
C ASP A 46 -7.83 12.07 12.54
N LEU A 47 -6.80 11.47 11.99
CA LEU A 47 -5.44 11.47 12.56
C LEU A 47 -4.79 12.86 12.57
N ARG A 48 -5.35 13.86 11.90
CA ARG A 48 -4.93 15.26 11.99
C ARG A 48 -5.42 15.93 13.28
N ASP A 49 -6.36 15.30 14.01
CA ASP A 49 -6.81 15.74 15.33
C ASP A 49 -5.96 15.10 16.42
N PRO A 50 -5.14 15.88 17.18
CA PRO A 50 -4.33 15.33 18.26
C PRO A 50 -5.15 14.57 19.31
N GLY A 51 -6.36 15.07 19.65
CA GLY A 51 -7.26 14.41 20.59
C GLY A 51 -7.76 13.06 20.07
N PHE A 52 -7.92 12.89 18.76
CA PHE A 52 -8.21 11.60 18.18
C PHE A 52 -6.99 10.66 18.24
N VAL A 53 -5.79 11.14 17.93
CA VAL A 53 -4.55 10.35 18.02
C VAL A 53 -4.34 9.84 19.45
N GLU A 54 -4.61 10.65 20.47
CA GLU A 54 -4.55 10.23 21.88
C GLU A 54 -5.51 9.08 22.19
N ARG A 55 -6.73 9.14 21.67
CA ARG A 55 -7.71 8.05 21.81
C ARG A 55 -7.34 6.82 20.97
N ALA A 56 -6.80 7.02 19.77
CA ALA A 56 -6.43 5.94 18.85
C ALA A 56 -5.28 5.12 19.40
N VAL A 57 -4.23 5.76 19.92
CA VAL A 57 -3.06 5.10 20.52
C VAL A 57 -3.11 5.32 22.03
N ALA A 58 -3.71 4.36 22.75
CA ALA A 58 -3.87 4.38 24.19
C ALA A 58 -2.70 3.66 24.90
N PRO A 59 -2.49 3.90 26.22
CA PRO A 59 -1.56 3.13 27.01
C PRO A 59 -1.76 1.61 26.86
N GLY A 60 -0.68 0.86 26.81
CA GLY A 60 -0.70 -0.60 26.56
C GLY A 60 -0.73 -0.97 25.08
N THR A 61 -0.57 -0.02 24.16
CA THR A 61 -0.31 -0.33 22.74
C THR A 61 1.12 -0.81 22.58
N ASP A 62 1.30 -1.99 21.99
CA ASP A 62 2.62 -2.59 21.73
C ASP A 62 3.20 -2.17 20.36
N ALA A 63 2.32 -1.98 19.38
CA ALA A 63 2.74 -1.68 18.01
C ALA A 63 1.71 -0.84 17.24
N VAL A 64 2.18 -0.13 16.22
CA VAL A 64 1.35 0.59 15.26
C VAL A 64 1.67 0.13 13.84
N VAL A 65 0.62 -0.18 13.06
CA VAL A 65 0.67 -0.40 11.61
C VAL A 65 -0.01 0.79 10.95
N HIS A 66 0.79 1.66 10.32
CA HIS A 66 0.31 2.92 9.75
C HIS A 66 0.07 2.80 8.24
N LEU A 67 -1.20 2.57 7.87
CA LEU A 67 -1.67 2.44 6.49
C LEU A 67 -2.52 3.63 6.03
N ALA A 68 -2.96 4.49 6.96
CA ALA A 68 -3.76 5.67 6.64
C ALA A 68 -2.94 6.66 5.83
N ALA A 69 -3.43 7.02 4.65
CA ALA A 69 -2.82 8.03 3.79
C ALA A 69 -3.76 8.43 2.65
N ILE A 70 -3.55 9.62 2.10
CA ILE A 70 -4.03 9.97 0.76
C ILE A 70 -3.02 9.43 -0.24
N THR A 71 -3.41 8.39 -1.01
CA THR A 71 -2.52 7.64 -1.91
C THR A 71 -2.70 8.00 -3.39
N SER A 72 -3.70 8.80 -3.74
CA SER A 72 -3.95 9.20 -5.12
C SER A 72 -2.91 10.20 -5.62
N VAL A 73 -2.12 9.81 -6.61
CA VAL A 73 -1.14 10.69 -7.28
C VAL A 73 -1.85 11.89 -7.92
N LEU A 74 -3.00 11.68 -8.57
CA LEU A 74 -3.78 12.75 -9.19
C LEU A 74 -4.30 13.74 -8.16
N LEU A 75 -4.82 13.25 -7.03
CA LEU A 75 -5.27 14.12 -5.94
C LEU A 75 -4.10 14.89 -5.32
N SER A 76 -2.93 14.25 -5.18
CA SER A 76 -1.75 14.91 -4.64
C SER A 76 -1.24 16.07 -5.51
N ALA A 77 -1.37 15.96 -6.82
CA ALA A 77 -1.07 17.06 -7.72
C ALA A 77 -2.11 18.20 -7.66
N LYS A 78 -3.37 17.85 -7.33
CA LYS A 78 -4.48 18.78 -7.27
C LYS A 78 -4.56 19.56 -5.96
N ASP A 79 -4.28 18.87 -4.84
CA ASP A 79 -4.27 19.45 -3.49
C ASP A 79 -3.08 18.90 -2.69
N PRO A 80 -1.85 19.38 -2.95
CA PRO A 80 -0.64 18.91 -2.28
C PRO A 80 -0.63 19.25 -0.78
N HIS A 81 -1.30 20.33 -0.36
CA HIS A 81 -1.34 20.74 1.02
C HIS A 81 -2.15 19.76 1.88
N ALA A 82 -3.36 19.38 1.46
CA ALA A 82 -4.15 18.38 2.16
C ALA A 82 -3.43 17.03 2.25
N VAL A 83 -2.69 16.66 1.19
CA VAL A 83 -1.89 15.44 1.18
C VAL A 83 -0.73 15.52 2.17
N PHE A 84 -0.05 16.68 2.26
CA PHE A 84 1.01 16.90 3.24
C PHE A 84 0.47 16.79 4.68
N GLN A 85 -0.60 17.49 5.00
CA GLN A 85 -1.23 17.44 6.32
C GLN A 85 -1.62 16.00 6.73
N THR A 86 -2.17 15.23 5.79
CA THR A 86 -2.61 13.87 6.09
C THR A 86 -1.46 12.88 6.18
N ASN A 87 -0.46 12.99 5.28
CA ASN A 87 0.58 11.99 5.15
C ASN A 87 1.85 12.31 5.96
N VAL A 88 2.07 13.57 6.34
CA VAL A 88 3.27 14.00 7.09
C VAL A 88 2.90 14.47 8.48
N ASP A 89 2.06 15.51 8.61
CA ASP A 89 1.73 16.07 9.93
C ASP A 89 1.03 15.03 10.82
N ALA A 90 0.03 14.29 10.27
CA ALA A 90 -0.63 13.24 11.03
C ALA A 90 0.30 12.05 11.37
N THR A 91 1.28 11.76 10.51
CA THR A 91 2.31 10.74 10.79
C THR A 91 3.22 11.18 11.93
N GLU A 92 3.61 12.44 11.96
CA GLU A 92 4.43 13.01 13.04
C GLU A 92 3.67 12.98 14.37
N LEU A 93 2.41 13.41 14.42
CA LEU A 93 1.56 13.33 15.60
C LEU A 93 1.48 11.90 16.15
N LEU A 94 1.36 10.91 15.23
CA LEU A 94 1.31 9.51 15.59
C LEU A 94 2.64 9.01 16.18
N LEU A 95 3.77 9.40 15.58
CA LEU A 95 5.12 9.08 16.07
C LEU A 95 5.38 9.68 17.45
N GLU A 96 5.03 10.95 17.67
CA GLU A 96 5.15 11.61 18.97
C GLU A 96 4.30 10.93 20.05
N ARG A 97 3.07 10.54 19.70
CA ARG A 97 2.23 9.79 20.62
C ARG A 97 2.82 8.44 20.98
N CYS A 98 3.35 7.71 19.99
CA CYS A 98 4.01 6.43 20.21
C CYS A 98 5.25 6.60 21.11
N ARG A 99 6.09 7.60 20.82
CA ARG A 99 7.27 7.93 21.64
C ARG A 99 6.89 8.24 23.09
N ALA A 100 5.86 9.07 23.31
CA ALA A 100 5.41 9.45 24.63
C ALA A 100 4.87 8.28 25.47
N LEU A 101 4.33 7.24 24.82
CA LEU A 101 3.81 6.03 25.45
C LEU A 101 4.82 4.87 25.52
N GLY A 102 5.99 5.01 24.90
CA GLY A 102 6.98 3.92 24.81
C GLY A 102 6.56 2.80 23.87
N VAL A 103 5.76 3.10 22.84
CA VAL A 103 5.43 2.11 21.78
C VAL A 103 6.69 1.82 20.98
N GLU A 104 7.16 0.58 21.02
CA GLU A 104 8.46 0.22 20.45
C GLU A 104 8.41 -0.04 18.96
N ARG A 105 7.31 -0.57 18.42
CA ARG A 105 7.21 -1.05 17.03
C ARG A 105 6.29 -0.20 16.20
N PHE A 106 6.79 0.25 15.05
CA PHE A 106 6.02 1.05 14.13
C PHE A 106 6.28 0.62 12.68
N VAL A 107 5.27 0.02 12.03
CA VAL A 107 5.35 -0.40 10.63
C VAL A 107 4.59 0.61 9.76
N PHE A 108 5.23 1.10 8.71
CA PHE A 108 4.72 2.14 7.84
C PHE A 108 4.60 1.68 6.40
N ALA A 109 3.42 1.87 5.80
CA ALA A 109 3.22 1.69 4.38
C ALA A 109 3.81 2.85 3.59
N SER A 110 5.03 2.66 3.11
CA SER A 110 5.67 3.53 2.12
C SER A 110 5.38 3.05 0.70
N THR A 111 6.12 3.51 -0.28
CA THR A 111 5.89 3.26 -1.69
C THR A 111 7.19 3.32 -2.49
N ASN A 112 7.31 2.55 -3.57
CA ASN A 112 8.39 2.69 -4.54
C ASN A 112 8.42 4.07 -5.23
N ALA A 113 7.31 4.83 -5.17
CA ALA A 113 7.24 6.19 -5.72
C ALA A 113 8.19 7.19 -5.03
N VAL A 114 8.77 6.84 -3.88
CA VAL A 114 9.83 7.65 -3.22
C VAL A 114 11.10 7.71 -4.06
N ALA A 115 11.41 6.67 -4.84
CA ALA A 115 12.58 6.62 -5.71
C ALA A 115 12.50 7.57 -6.91
N GLY A 116 11.29 7.82 -7.42
CA GLY A 116 11.08 8.60 -8.64
C GLY A 116 11.51 7.87 -9.91
N ASP A 117 11.94 8.64 -10.92
CA ASP A 117 12.46 8.08 -12.16
C ASP A 117 13.96 7.78 -12.03
N VAL A 118 14.28 6.52 -12.02
CA VAL A 118 15.66 6.02 -11.96
C VAL A 118 16.15 5.49 -13.32
N GLY A 119 15.38 5.70 -14.38
CA GLY A 119 15.69 5.19 -15.72
C GLY A 119 15.66 3.65 -15.77
N ALA A 120 16.77 3.06 -16.19
CA ALA A 120 16.93 1.60 -16.30
C ALA A 120 17.49 0.93 -15.01
N VAL A 121 17.68 1.69 -13.94
CA VAL A 121 18.23 1.16 -12.68
C VAL A 121 17.14 0.39 -11.92
N THR A 122 17.51 -0.74 -11.33
CA THR A 122 16.63 -1.46 -10.41
C THR A 122 16.52 -0.69 -9.09
N ILE A 123 15.30 -0.53 -8.61
CA ILE A 123 15.00 0.17 -7.36
C ILE A 123 15.21 -0.80 -6.20
N ASP A 124 16.16 -0.50 -5.35
CA ASP A 124 16.40 -1.13 -4.06
C ASP A 124 16.30 -0.08 -2.92
N GLU A 125 16.67 -0.46 -1.71
CA GLU A 125 16.64 0.42 -0.54
C GLU A 125 17.76 1.48 -0.56
N ALA A 126 18.82 1.29 -1.34
CA ALA A 126 19.94 2.21 -1.46
C ALA A 126 19.66 3.39 -2.40
N VAL A 127 18.62 3.27 -3.24
CA VAL A 127 18.20 4.38 -4.12
C VAL A 127 17.74 5.56 -3.26
N LEU A 128 18.41 6.70 -3.46
CA LEU A 128 18.06 7.93 -2.74
C LEU A 128 16.67 8.42 -3.17
N PRO A 129 15.86 8.90 -2.24
CA PRO A 129 14.55 9.47 -2.56
C PRO A 129 14.67 10.66 -3.52
N HIS A 130 14.02 10.56 -4.67
CA HIS A 130 13.89 11.63 -5.66
C HIS A 130 12.46 11.63 -6.26
N PRO A 131 11.43 11.81 -5.44
CA PRO A 131 10.04 11.63 -5.84
C PRO A 131 9.60 12.66 -6.89
N LEU A 132 8.80 12.20 -7.87
CA LEU A 132 8.26 13.05 -8.95
C LEU A 132 6.89 13.64 -8.63
N THR A 133 6.28 13.26 -7.51
CA THR A 133 4.92 13.68 -7.16
C THR A 133 4.84 14.13 -5.71
N PRO A 134 3.90 15.03 -5.36
CA PRO A 134 3.67 15.39 -3.96
C PRO A 134 3.37 14.18 -3.06
N TYR A 135 2.64 13.18 -3.58
CA TYR A 135 2.43 11.91 -2.85
C TYR A 135 3.75 11.20 -2.52
N GLY A 136 4.60 10.98 -3.51
CA GLY A 136 5.91 10.36 -3.28
C GLY A 136 6.77 11.17 -2.31
N ALA A 137 6.74 12.52 -2.42
CA ALA A 137 7.46 13.41 -1.53
C ALA A 137 6.98 13.30 -0.08
N THR A 138 5.67 13.20 0.16
CA THR A 138 5.14 13.02 1.52
C THR A 138 5.53 11.67 2.13
N LYS A 139 5.60 10.61 1.31
CA LYS A 139 6.07 9.30 1.78
C LYS A 139 7.56 9.30 2.10
N ALA A 140 8.39 9.96 1.26
CA ALA A 140 9.82 10.13 1.53
C ALA A 140 10.07 10.96 2.81
N ALA A 141 9.32 12.05 3.01
CA ALA A 141 9.40 12.85 4.23
C ALA A 141 9.07 12.02 5.49
N ALA A 142 8.03 11.18 5.42
CA ALA A 142 7.69 10.26 6.50
C ALA A 142 8.83 9.24 6.76
N GLU A 143 9.44 8.64 5.73
CA GLU A 143 10.60 7.74 5.92
C GLU A 143 11.76 8.43 6.65
N MET A 144 12.01 9.71 6.36
CA MET A 144 13.05 10.48 7.06
C MET A 144 12.69 10.72 8.52
N LEU A 145 11.41 10.99 8.86
CA LEU A 145 10.96 11.04 10.25
C LEU A 145 11.17 9.70 10.95
N PHE A 146 10.81 8.58 10.33
CA PHE A 146 11.04 7.24 10.88
C PHE A 146 12.53 7.00 11.19
N SER A 147 13.42 7.36 10.26
CA SER A 147 14.86 7.25 10.47
C SER A 147 15.35 8.09 11.67
N ALA A 148 14.85 9.33 11.79
CA ALA A 148 15.21 10.23 12.89
C ALA A 148 14.70 9.70 14.24
N TYR A 149 13.45 9.20 14.30
CA TYR A 149 12.87 8.63 15.53
C TYR A 149 13.56 7.33 15.95
N ALA A 150 13.94 6.48 14.98
CA ALA A 150 14.74 5.31 15.26
C ALA A 150 16.09 5.67 15.90
N ALA A 151 16.81 6.63 15.31
CA ALA A 151 18.12 7.04 15.79
C ALA A 151 18.07 7.74 17.15
N SER A 152 17.08 8.61 17.36
CA SER A 152 17.00 9.47 18.56
C SER A 152 16.31 8.80 19.73
N TYR A 153 15.34 7.91 19.49
CA TYR A 153 14.46 7.34 20.51
C TYR A 153 14.44 5.82 20.53
N HIS A 154 15.30 5.17 19.74
CA HIS A 154 15.44 3.70 19.67
C HIS A 154 14.13 2.97 19.29
N MET A 155 13.24 3.63 18.55
CA MET A 155 12.02 3.00 18.03
C MET A 155 12.36 2.04 16.88
N ALA A 156 11.80 0.84 16.90
CA ALA A 156 11.87 -0.10 15.79
C ALA A 156 10.89 0.31 14.68
N THR A 157 11.30 1.27 13.86
CA THR A 157 10.50 1.78 12.74
C THR A 157 10.81 1.01 11.47
N VAL A 158 9.78 0.43 10.84
CA VAL A 158 9.94 -0.32 9.59
C VAL A 158 9.14 0.36 8.47
N ALA A 159 9.84 0.81 7.43
CA ALA A 159 9.22 1.36 6.23
C ALA A 159 9.13 0.29 5.14
N LEU A 160 7.92 0.01 4.66
CA LEU A 160 7.67 -0.96 3.59
C LEU A 160 7.33 -0.21 2.30
N ARG A 161 8.28 -0.16 1.36
CA ARG A 161 8.11 0.46 0.03
C ARG A 161 7.32 -0.48 -0.87
N PHE A 162 6.01 -0.40 -0.83
CA PHE A 162 5.13 -1.21 -1.66
C PHE A 162 5.20 -0.81 -3.14
N THR A 163 5.14 -1.79 -4.02
CA THR A 163 4.88 -1.63 -5.44
C THR A 163 3.36 -1.47 -5.70
N ASN A 164 2.84 -1.93 -6.84
CA ASN A 164 1.42 -1.81 -7.16
C ASN A 164 0.62 -2.92 -6.48
N VAL A 165 0.06 -2.63 -5.32
CA VAL A 165 -0.72 -3.60 -4.55
C VAL A 165 -2.10 -3.82 -5.19
N TYR A 166 -2.47 -5.08 -5.43
CA TYR A 166 -3.77 -5.48 -5.96
C TYR A 166 -4.31 -6.72 -5.23
N GLY A 167 -5.60 -7.03 -5.43
CA GLY A 167 -6.19 -8.24 -4.86
C GLY A 167 -7.66 -8.09 -4.49
N ALA A 168 -8.18 -9.09 -3.76
CA ALA A 168 -9.55 -9.13 -3.28
C ALA A 168 -9.88 -7.89 -2.42
N GLY A 169 -11.09 -7.35 -2.54
CA GLY A 169 -11.54 -6.17 -1.80
C GLY A 169 -11.17 -4.82 -2.45
N MET A 170 -10.65 -4.82 -3.70
CA MET A 170 -10.26 -3.60 -4.40
C MET A 170 -11.31 -3.03 -5.37
N GLN A 171 -12.57 -3.46 -5.29
CA GLN A 171 -13.62 -3.10 -6.26
C GLN A 171 -13.80 -1.60 -6.47
N THR A 172 -13.61 -0.81 -5.42
CA THR A 172 -13.75 0.66 -5.45
C THR A 172 -12.45 1.40 -5.78
N LYS A 173 -11.34 0.68 -5.98
CA LYS A 173 -10.05 1.31 -6.32
C LYS A 173 -10.05 1.77 -7.79
N ASP A 174 -9.40 2.92 -8.02
CA ASP A 174 -9.12 3.39 -9.38
C ASP A 174 -7.68 3.01 -9.78
N SER A 175 -7.42 1.70 -9.88
CA SER A 175 -6.16 1.13 -10.37
C SER A 175 -6.39 0.32 -11.63
N VAL A 176 -5.33 0.07 -12.38
CA VAL A 176 -5.42 -0.65 -13.67
C VAL A 176 -6.02 -2.05 -13.50
N VAL A 177 -5.62 -2.80 -12.46
CA VAL A 177 -6.18 -4.14 -12.20
C VAL A 177 -7.67 -4.06 -11.91
N ALA A 178 -8.11 -3.13 -11.04
CA ALA A 178 -9.54 -2.98 -10.75
C ALA A 178 -10.35 -2.54 -11.99
N ARG A 179 -9.77 -1.73 -12.87
CA ARG A 179 -10.39 -1.34 -14.14
C ARG A 179 -10.52 -2.54 -15.08
N LEU A 180 -9.48 -3.37 -15.21
CA LEU A 180 -9.53 -4.62 -16.00
C LEU A 180 -10.64 -5.55 -15.51
N MET A 181 -10.73 -5.79 -14.19
CA MET A 181 -11.79 -6.63 -13.61
C MET A 181 -13.18 -6.05 -13.85
N ARG A 182 -13.35 -4.74 -13.73
CA ARG A 182 -14.65 -4.09 -14.04
C ARG A 182 -15.00 -4.17 -15.53
N CYS A 183 -14.03 -4.02 -16.44
CA CYS A 183 -14.26 -4.21 -17.86
C CYS A 183 -14.69 -5.65 -18.17
N ALA A 184 -14.07 -6.64 -17.52
CA ALA A 184 -14.43 -8.04 -17.70
C ALA A 184 -15.87 -8.34 -17.19
N LEU A 185 -16.31 -7.69 -16.09
CA LEU A 185 -17.67 -7.90 -15.52
C LEU A 185 -18.76 -7.20 -16.30
N GLY A 186 -18.55 -5.97 -16.67
CA GLY A 186 -19.62 -5.08 -17.15
C GLY A 186 -19.47 -4.63 -18.60
N GLY A 187 -18.42 -5.07 -19.28
CA GLY A 187 -18.06 -4.54 -20.58
C GLY A 187 -17.33 -3.20 -20.49
N GLY A 188 -16.92 -2.69 -21.63
CA GLY A 188 -16.09 -1.50 -21.77
C GLY A 188 -14.67 -1.87 -22.18
N ALA A 189 -13.89 -0.86 -22.54
CA ALA A 189 -12.51 -1.01 -23.01
C ALA A 189 -11.53 -0.47 -21.97
N ILE A 190 -10.37 -1.10 -21.85
CA ILE A 190 -9.24 -0.55 -21.10
C ILE A 190 -8.42 0.37 -22.02
N GLN A 191 -8.00 1.52 -21.51
CA GLN A 191 -7.05 2.37 -22.24
C GLN A 191 -5.62 1.95 -21.92
N ILE A 192 -4.86 1.64 -22.96
CA ILE A 192 -3.43 1.36 -22.90
C ILE A 192 -2.69 2.57 -23.47
N TYR A 193 -1.86 3.21 -22.66
CA TYR A 193 -1.10 4.38 -23.07
C TYR A 193 0.16 3.96 -23.84
N GLY A 194 0.44 4.58 -24.98
CA GLY A 194 1.58 4.24 -25.83
C GLY A 194 1.47 2.85 -26.43
N ASP A 195 2.58 2.13 -26.48
CA ASP A 195 2.70 0.77 -26.99
C ASP A 195 2.34 -0.32 -25.96
N GLY A 196 2.11 0.06 -24.71
CA GLY A 196 1.79 -0.88 -23.63
C GLY A 196 3.00 -1.62 -23.05
N GLU A 197 4.23 -1.25 -23.42
CA GLU A 197 5.45 -1.89 -22.93
C GLU A 197 6.00 -1.29 -21.61
N GLN A 198 5.32 -0.27 -21.08
CA GLN A 198 5.67 0.26 -19.76
C GLN A 198 5.52 -0.83 -18.67
N ARG A 199 6.57 -1.05 -17.91
CA ARG A 199 6.65 -2.17 -16.95
C ARG A 199 6.41 -1.73 -15.52
N ARG A 200 5.67 -2.56 -14.77
CA ARG A 200 5.40 -2.35 -13.34
C ARG A 200 5.44 -3.69 -12.60
N ASP A 201 5.85 -3.64 -11.34
CA ASP A 201 5.69 -4.77 -10.42
C ASP A 201 4.30 -4.68 -9.75
N TYR A 202 3.60 -5.82 -9.71
CA TYR A 202 2.28 -5.98 -9.12
C TYR A 202 2.33 -7.02 -8.03
N VAL A 203 2.13 -6.60 -6.78
CA VAL A 203 2.16 -7.46 -5.60
C VAL A 203 0.77 -7.75 -5.08
N TYR A 204 0.47 -9.01 -4.80
CA TYR A 204 -0.83 -9.39 -4.26
C TYR A 204 -0.99 -8.92 -2.80
N VAL A 205 -2.20 -8.54 -2.41
CA VAL A 205 -2.45 -7.87 -1.11
C VAL A 205 -2.03 -8.72 0.09
N THR A 206 -2.18 -10.05 0.05
CA THR A 206 -1.76 -10.91 1.17
C THR A 206 -0.25 -10.99 1.31
N ASP A 207 0.50 -10.84 0.21
CA ASP A 207 1.96 -10.79 0.28
C ASP A 207 2.42 -9.47 0.93
N THR A 208 1.71 -8.35 0.71
CA THR A 208 1.99 -7.10 1.45
C THR A 208 1.68 -7.24 2.94
N VAL A 209 0.65 -8.01 3.29
CA VAL A 209 0.31 -8.30 4.70
C VAL A 209 1.39 -9.16 5.35
N ALA A 210 1.91 -10.18 4.67
CA ALA A 210 3.03 -10.97 5.16
C ALA A 210 4.27 -10.09 5.46
N ALA A 211 4.55 -9.10 4.59
CA ALA A 211 5.62 -8.13 4.86
C ALA A 211 5.33 -7.25 6.09
N ILE A 212 4.08 -6.87 6.35
CA ILE A 212 3.69 -6.15 7.57
C ILE A 212 3.96 -7.00 8.82
N GLU A 213 3.61 -8.28 8.79
CA GLU A 213 3.86 -9.22 9.90
C GLU A 213 5.36 -9.41 10.16
N ILE A 214 6.17 -9.54 9.10
CA ILE A 214 7.64 -9.56 9.20
C ILE A 214 8.13 -8.27 9.85
N GLY A 215 7.68 -7.10 9.37
CA GLY A 215 8.06 -5.80 9.92
C GLY A 215 7.76 -5.68 11.42
N LEU A 216 6.61 -6.15 11.88
CA LEU A 216 6.25 -6.20 13.30
C LEU A 216 7.18 -7.11 14.12
N GLY A 217 7.75 -8.14 13.51
CA GLY A 217 8.66 -9.09 14.15
C GLY A 217 10.11 -8.62 14.26
N LEU A 218 10.55 -7.64 13.46
CA LEU A 218 11.98 -7.30 13.34
C LEU A 218 12.60 -6.68 14.59
N GLY A 219 11.85 -5.89 15.38
CA GLY A 219 12.34 -5.25 16.59
C GLY A 219 13.53 -4.29 16.38
N ARG A 220 13.76 -3.83 15.17
CA ARG A 220 14.83 -2.89 14.78
C ARG A 220 14.39 -2.04 13.60
N PRO A 221 15.01 -0.88 13.37
CA PRO A 221 14.74 -0.05 12.20
C PRO A 221 15.10 -0.77 10.91
N GLU A 222 14.23 -0.65 9.89
CA GLU A 222 14.45 -1.26 8.59
C GLU A 222 13.68 -0.51 7.49
N THR A 223 14.20 -0.52 6.26
CA THR A 223 13.46 -0.14 5.06
C THR A 223 13.50 -1.33 4.11
N LEU A 224 12.36 -1.71 3.56
CA LEU A 224 12.24 -2.87 2.69
C LEU A 224 11.42 -2.55 1.45
N THR A 225 11.91 -2.96 0.30
CA THR A 225 11.17 -2.95 -0.96
C THR A 225 10.33 -4.21 -1.05
N ILE A 226 9.02 -4.03 -1.20
CA ILE A 226 8.03 -5.12 -1.19
C ILE A 226 7.29 -5.14 -2.52
N GLY A 227 7.50 -6.21 -3.26
CA GLY A 227 6.93 -6.45 -4.57
C GLY A 227 6.84 -7.95 -4.86
N ALA A 228 6.36 -8.31 -6.05
CA ALA A 228 6.39 -9.70 -6.53
C ALA A 228 7.79 -10.13 -7.00
N GLY A 229 8.74 -9.18 -7.12
CA GLY A 229 10.08 -9.44 -7.66
C GLY A 229 10.11 -9.63 -9.18
N ARG A 230 9.00 -9.37 -9.86
CA ARG A 230 8.87 -9.44 -11.33
C ARG A 230 8.02 -8.28 -11.85
N SER A 231 8.60 -7.50 -12.74
CA SER A 231 7.86 -6.45 -13.44
C SER A 231 7.32 -6.95 -14.78
N VAL A 232 6.06 -6.68 -15.04
CA VAL A 232 5.34 -7.05 -16.26
C VAL A 232 4.91 -5.83 -17.06
N SER A 233 4.77 -5.96 -18.39
CA SER A 233 4.25 -4.87 -19.22
C SER A 233 2.73 -4.73 -19.05
N MET A 234 2.20 -3.58 -19.47
CA MET A 234 0.75 -3.37 -19.48
C MET A 234 0.05 -4.37 -20.42
N ASN A 235 0.71 -4.71 -21.54
CA ASN A 235 0.22 -5.72 -22.47
C ASN A 235 0.17 -7.11 -21.82
N GLU A 236 1.22 -7.51 -21.10
CA GLU A 236 1.27 -8.79 -20.37
C GLU A 236 0.18 -8.84 -19.29
N LEU A 237 0.00 -7.75 -18.51
CA LEU A 237 -1.06 -7.66 -17.50
C LEU A 237 -2.46 -7.81 -18.12
N TRP A 238 -2.72 -7.11 -19.23
CA TRP A 238 -4.00 -7.17 -19.94
C TRP A 238 -4.28 -8.56 -20.51
N GLN A 239 -3.29 -9.17 -21.17
CA GLN A 239 -3.42 -10.53 -21.73
C GLN A 239 -3.70 -11.56 -20.63
N THR A 240 -2.94 -11.53 -19.53
CA THR A 240 -3.17 -12.41 -18.37
C THR A 240 -4.57 -12.20 -17.77
N ALA A 241 -5.04 -10.95 -17.70
CA ALA A 241 -6.40 -10.67 -17.22
C ALA A 241 -7.46 -11.26 -18.17
N CYS A 242 -7.29 -11.19 -19.49
CA CYS A 242 -8.18 -11.83 -20.45
C CYS A 242 -8.21 -13.36 -20.27
N GLU A 243 -7.04 -13.99 -20.13
CA GLU A 243 -6.91 -15.44 -19.92
C GLU A 243 -7.61 -15.90 -18.65
N VAL A 244 -7.33 -15.23 -17.53
CA VAL A 244 -7.85 -15.58 -16.19
C VAL A 244 -9.37 -15.37 -16.10
N THR A 245 -9.88 -14.29 -16.68
CA THR A 245 -11.32 -13.99 -16.64
C THR A 245 -12.13 -14.77 -17.68
N GLY A 246 -11.48 -15.31 -18.72
CA GLY A 246 -12.14 -15.91 -19.87
C GLY A 246 -12.87 -14.89 -20.76
N VAL A 247 -12.62 -13.59 -20.57
CA VAL A 247 -13.28 -12.49 -21.29
C VAL A 247 -12.27 -11.78 -22.18
N ALA A 248 -12.59 -11.62 -23.45
CA ALA A 248 -11.82 -10.76 -24.35
C ALA A 248 -12.08 -9.29 -23.99
N ILE A 249 -11.29 -8.74 -23.08
CA ILE A 249 -11.41 -7.34 -22.64
C ILE A 249 -10.94 -6.44 -23.80
N PRO A 250 -11.78 -5.56 -24.37
CA PRO A 250 -11.34 -4.65 -25.41
C PRO A 250 -10.26 -3.68 -24.88
N ALA A 251 -9.26 -3.42 -25.71
CA ALA A 251 -8.17 -2.49 -25.38
C ALA A 251 -8.02 -1.42 -26.46
N ASP A 252 -8.03 -0.15 -26.04
CA ASP A 252 -7.81 1.00 -26.91
C ASP A 252 -6.41 1.57 -26.65
N HIS A 253 -5.52 1.53 -27.63
CA HIS A 253 -4.24 2.19 -27.54
C HIS A 253 -4.42 3.69 -27.78
N VAL A 254 -3.96 4.49 -26.82
CA VAL A 254 -4.03 5.96 -26.83
C VAL A 254 -2.63 6.55 -26.71
N ALA A 255 -2.50 7.84 -26.99
CA ALA A 255 -1.21 8.54 -26.92
C ALA A 255 -0.54 8.34 -25.55
N ALA A 256 0.78 8.11 -25.53
CA ALA A 256 1.57 8.00 -24.32
C ALA A 256 1.41 9.22 -23.41
N LYS A 257 1.38 9.00 -22.10
CA LYS A 257 1.33 10.11 -21.14
C LYS A 257 2.69 10.78 -21.03
N PRO A 258 2.76 12.11 -21.15
CA PRO A 258 4.01 12.81 -20.86
C PRO A 258 4.52 12.52 -19.45
N GLY A 259 5.81 12.18 -19.32
CA GLY A 259 6.43 11.91 -18.01
C GLY A 259 6.09 10.54 -17.42
N GLU A 260 5.47 9.63 -18.16
CA GLU A 260 5.29 8.26 -17.70
C GLU A 260 6.64 7.52 -17.71
N MET A 261 7.01 6.94 -16.57
CA MET A 261 8.25 6.15 -16.45
C MET A 261 8.14 4.88 -17.30
N PRO A 262 9.14 4.56 -18.14
CA PRO A 262 9.10 3.39 -19.02
C PRO A 262 9.10 2.08 -18.24
N ALA A 263 9.84 2.02 -17.13
CA ALA A 263 9.92 0.83 -16.31
C ALA A 263 10.05 1.18 -14.82
N VAL A 264 9.44 0.36 -13.98
CA VAL A 264 9.68 0.31 -12.54
C VAL A 264 10.04 -1.14 -12.22
N VAL A 265 11.33 -1.41 -12.08
CA VAL A 265 11.87 -2.71 -11.70
C VAL A 265 12.39 -2.60 -10.28
N VAL A 266 12.00 -3.53 -9.41
CA VAL A 266 12.37 -3.49 -7.99
C VAL A 266 13.18 -4.73 -7.61
N ASP A 267 14.10 -4.56 -6.66
CA ASP A 267 14.81 -5.64 -6.00
C ASP A 267 14.20 -5.88 -4.61
N THR A 268 13.70 -7.07 -4.38
CA THR A 268 13.12 -7.50 -3.10
C THR A 268 14.05 -8.40 -2.29
N SER A 269 15.29 -8.59 -2.74
CA SER A 269 16.25 -9.53 -2.14
C SER A 269 16.46 -9.29 -0.66
N ARG A 270 16.52 -8.04 -0.22
CA ARG A 270 16.66 -7.68 1.20
C ARG A 270 15.47 -8.19 2.01
N ALA A 271 14.26 -7.99 1.56
CA ALA A 271 13.05 -8.51 2.21
C ALA A 271 13.06 -10.04 2.25
N CYS A 272 13.50 -10.68 1.15
CA CYS A 272 13.61 -12.15 1.09
C CYS A 272 14.61 -12.70 2.14
N THR A 273 15.72 -12.03 2.40
CA THR A 273 16.66 -12.46 3.47
C THR A 273 16.03 -12.41 4.87
N LEU A 274 14.95 -11.67 5.04
CA LEU A 274 14.20 -11.54 6.29
C LEU A 274 12.94 -12.43 6.33
N GLY A 275 12.79 -13.33 5.36
CA GLY A 275 11.71 -14.31 5.30
C GLY A 275 10.52 -13.90 4.42
N TYR A 276 10.60 -12.76 3.70
CA TYR A 276 9.59 -12.41 2.72
C TYR A 276 9.64 -13.35 1.52
N ALA A 277 8.52 -13.97 1.20
CA ALA A 277 8.38 -14.85 0.04
C ALA A 277 6.98 -14.62 -0.57
N PRO A 278 6.85 -13.83 -1.64
CA PRO A 278 5.56 -13.61 -2.28
C PRO A 278 5.01 -14.94 -2.78
N ALA A 279 3.77 -15.25 -2.39
CA ALA A 279 3.13 -16.53 -2.68
C ALA A 279 2.34 -16.50 -3.99
N TYR A 280 2.02 -15.33 -4.49
CA TYR A 280 1.19 -15.16 -5.69
C TYR A 280 2.01 -14.72 -6.88
N ASP A 281 1.96 -15.50 -7.96
CA ASP A 281 2.31 -14.98 -9.28
C ASP A 281 1.15 -14.11 -9.83
N LEU A 282 1.38 -13.49 -11.00
CA LEU A 282 0.40 -12.60 -11.59
C LEU A 282 -0.92 -13.30 -11.90
N ALA A 283 -0.86 -14.51 -12.48
CA ALA A 283 -2.05 -15.24 -12.91
C ALA A 283 -2.88 -15.69 -11.71
N ALA A 284 -2.25 -16.27 -10.69
CA ALA A 284 -2.93 -16.69 -9.45
C ALA A 284 -3.54 -15.49 -8.72
N GLY A 285 -2.83 -14.37 -8.60
CA GLY A 285 -3.36 -13.18 -7.96
C GLY A 285 -4.51 -12.54 -8.72
N LEU A 286 -4.45 -12.49 -10.07
CA LEU A 286 -5.55 -12.01 -10.89
C LEU A 286 -6.77 -12.94 -10.81
N ALA A 287 -6.58 -14.28 -10.75
CA ALA A 287 -7.66 -15.24 -10.57
C ALA A 287 -8.39 -15.02 -9.23
N ALA A 288 -7.67 -14.94 -8.13
CA ALA A 288 -8.26 -14.66 -6.82
C ALA A 288 -8.95 -13.29 -6.77
N THR A 289 -8.41 -12.28 -7.46
CA THR A 289 -9.06 -10.98 -7.60
C THR A 289 -10.34 -11.07 -8.40
N TRP A 290 -10.35 -11.82 -9.49
CA TRP A 290 -11.52 -12.03 -10.33
C TRP A 290 -12.65 -12.74 -9.59
N GLU A 291 -12.35 -13.81 -8.86
CA GLU A 291 -13.31 -14.52 -8.02
C GLU A 291 -14.01 -13.57 -7.03
N ASP A 292 -13.25 -12.70 -6.38
CA ASP A 292 -13.79 -11.69 -5.46
C ASP A 292 -14.69 -10.65 -6.19
N PHE A 293 -14.29 -10.22 -7.39
CA PHE A 293 -15.11 -9.30 -8.18
C PHE A 293 -16.44 -9.94 -8.64
N VAL A 294 -16.42 -11.21 -9.03
CA VAL A 294 -17.63 -11.97 -9.40
C VAL A 294 -18.54 -12.17 -8.19
N ALA A 295 -17.99 -12.60 -7.06
CA ALA A 295 -18.76 -12.88 -5.84
C ALA A 295 -19.42 -11.63 -5.25
N ASN A 296 -18.74 -10.47 -5.30
CA ASN A 296 -19.22 -9.23 -4.69
C ASN A 296 -19.89 -8.28 -5.70
N GLY A 297 -20.22 -8.76 -6.90
CA GLY A 297 -20.95 -8.07 -7.96
C GLY A 297 -20.37 -6.71 -8.25
N GLY A 298 -19.36 -6.61 -9.14
CA GLY A 298 -18.56 -5.42 -9.39
C GLY A 298 -19.29 -4.12 -9.10
N GLY A 299 -19.08 -3.60 -7.89
CA GLY A 299 -19.78 -2.42 -7.43
C GLY A 299 -19.68 -1.31 -8.47
N ARG A 300 -20.81 -0.86 -9.00
CA ARG A 300 -20.84 0.37 -9.78
C ARG A 300 -20.23 1.45 -8.91
N ALA A 301 -19.07 1.97 -9.35
CA ALA A 301 -18.54 3.18 -8.77
C ALA A 301 -19.64 4.26 -8.90
N PRO A 302 -19.87 5.08 -7.86
CA PRO A 302 -20.81 6.17 -7.90
C PRO A 302 -20.38 7.22 -8.93
#